data_5b357115e63dfce145cd91de169394eb
#
_entry.id   5b357115e63dfce145cd91de169394eb
#
_cell.length_a   1.000
_cell.length_b   1.000
_cell.length_c   1.000
_cell.angle_alpha   90.00
_cell.angle_beta   90.00
_cell.angle_gamma   90.00
#
_symmetry.space_group_name_H-M   'P 1'
#
loop_
_entity.id
_entity.type
_entity.pdbx_description
1 polymer ?
#
loop_
_entity_poly.entity_id
_entity_poly.type
_entity_poly.pdbx_seq_one_letter_code
_entity_poly.pdbx_strand_id
1 'polypeptide(L)'
;MALSARYGFDRDELYFLDGARHLQASYVDQPVLGPLLAWVSLKLFGVSLPGLRVWPALAAWATVVAGGLIAREFGGGKRAQLLAAIGTATMPVLLGAAHVANTTAYELLAWAALALVVARIGRTGDFRWWLAGGLVAGLGVADDHSMSFFAIALVIGALLSGGRRMIWNRWFLAGAAIAVAFEVPDLWWQAQHQWATIAMTRALNQENGGLANIGTWVVGQLGMVTLALAWVWVAGLRFLWRSGRPLWRAIAWAYGLLFVLFAVTTGAKTYYLAAAYVYLLAAGAVAIDAWLQARPGRLRHLLLAAALTTAVAVLIVLPVLPAADIGWTYKTNPTLGETVGWSQFVRTVDGVWKSLPPRQRASAVIFTGDYGEAGAIRS
;
A
#
# COMPACT_ATOMS: atom_id res chain seq x y z
N MET A 1 9.95 -2.13 14.05
CA MET A 1 10.71 -3.33 14.51
C MET A 1 10.52 -3.64 16.01
N ALA A 2 10.52 -2.67 16.95
CA ALA A 2 10.34 -2.95 18.38
C ALA A 2 9.08 -3.76 18.74
N LEU A 3 8.02 -3.66 17.95
CA LEU A 3 6.76 -4.37 18.15
C LEU A 3 6.60 -5.58 17.22
N SER A 4 7.57 -5.88 16.33
CA SER A 4 7.42 -6.86 15.25
C SER A 4 7.22 -8.31 15.76
N ALA A 5 7.61 -8.62 16.98
CA ALA A 5 7.40 -9.94 17.59
C ALA A 5 6.14 -10.00 18.48
N ARG A 6 5.39 -8.88 18.62
CA ARG A 6 4.16 -8.88 19.43
C ARG A 6 2.99 -9.44 18.61
N TYR A 7 2.11 -10.14 19.28
CA TYR A 7 1.02 -10.97 18.74
C TYR A 7 1.58 -12.10 17.86
N GLY A 8 0.81 -12.61 16.92
CA GLY A 8 1.21 -13.69 16.01
C GLY A 8 1.47 -13.21 14.59
N PHE A 9 1.50 -14.17 13.68
CA PHE A 9 1.47 -13.90 12.25
C PHE A 9 0.13 -13.29 11.87
N ASP A 10 0.16 -12.39 10.90
CA ASP A 10 -1.04 -11.94 10.20
C ASP A 10 -1.49 -13.02 9.21
N ARG A 11 -2.75 -13.01 8.84
CA ARG A 11 -3.32 -13.91 7.85
C ARG A 11 -2.56 -13.89 6.53
N ASP A 12 -2.22 -12.69 6.03
CA ASP A 12 -1.48 -12.51 4.78
C ASP A 12 -0.02 -12.99 4.93
N GLU A 13 0.60 -12.84 6.12
CA GLU A 13 1.94 -13.36 6.39
C GLU A 13 2.00 -14.90 6.31
N LEU A 14 0.96 -15.58 6.81
CA LEU A 14 0.83 -17.04 6.69
C LEU A 14 0.69 -17.48 5.24
N TYR A 15 -0.07 -16.74 4.46
CA TYR A 15 -0.23 -16.96 3.02
C TYR A 15 1.08 -16.73 2.25
N PHE A 16 1.81 -15.66 2.56
CA PHE A 16 3.11 -15.39 1.94
C PHE A 16 4.15 -16.44 2.29
N LEU A 17 4.12 -17.00 3.51
CA LEU A 17 4.97 -18.12 3.89
C LEU A 17 4.67 -19.39 3.09
N ASP A 18 3.38 -19.70 2.85
CA ASP A 18 2.99 -20.83 2.00
C ASP A 18 3.41 -20.59 0.54
N GLY A 19 3.15 -19.39 0.00
CA GLY A 19 3.61 -18.97 -1.32
C GLY A 19 5.13 -19.01 -1.47
N ALA A 20 5.88 -18.65 -0.43
CA ALA A 20 7.34 -18.70 -0.40
C ALA A 20 7.90 -20.13 -0.47
N ARG A 21 7.17 -21.11 0.07
CA ARG A 21 7.52 -22.53 -0.05
C ARG A 21 7.22 -23.11 -1.42
N HIS A 22 6.31 -22.46 -2.16
CA HIS A 22 5.81 -22.88 -3.49
C HIS A 22 5.89 -21.72 -4.48
N LEU A 23 7.09 -21.14 -4.68
CA LEU A 23 7.27 -19.98 -5.54
C LEU A 23 6.78 -20.24 -6.96
N GLN A 24 5.94 -19.33 -7.44
CA GLN A 24 5.41 -19.28 -8.80
C GLN A 24 5.63 -17.89 -9.39
N ALA A 25 5.39 -17.74 -10.70
CA ALA A 25 5.50 -16.45 -11.37
C ALA A 25 4.39 -15.45 -10.96
N SER A 26 3.26 -15.98 -10.50
CA SER A 26 2.13 -15.22 -9.95
C SER A 26 1.24 -16.14 -9.10
N TYR A 27 0.21 -15.56 -8.50
CA TYR A 27 -0.81 -16.24 -7.69
C TYR A 27 -2.21 -15.75 -8.09
N VAL A 28 -3.25 -16.28 -7.45
CA VAL A 28 -4.63 -15.95 -7.80
C VAL A 28 -4.97 -14.48 -7.51
N ASP A 29 -4.47 -13.94 -6.43
CA ASP A 29 -4.82 -12.63 -5.87
C ASP A 29 -3.69 -11.60 -5.89
N GLN A 30 -2.46 -12.04 -6.16
CA GLN A 30 -1.29 -11.16 -6.12
C GLN A 30 -0.15 -11.66 -7.02
N PRO A 31 0.71 -10.74 -7.51
CA PRO A 31 1.94 -11.10 -8.18
C PRO A 31 3.01 -11.67 -7.23
N VAL A 32 4.23 -11.85 -7.75
CA VAL A 32 5.29 -12.64 -7.11
C VAL A 32 6.05 -11.92 -6.00
N LEU A 33 6.05 -10.58 -5.90
CA LEU A 33 7.01 -9.84 -5.06
C LEU A 33 6.86 -10.15 -3.57
N GLY A 34 5.63 -10.17 -3.05
CA GLY A 34 5.36 -10.50 -1.64
C GLY A 34 5.89 -11.89 -1.26
N PRO A 35 5.46 -12.98 -1.93
CA PRO A 35 6.00 -14.33 -1.71
C PRO A 35 7.51 -14.45 -1.93
N LEU A 36 8.10 -13.72 -2.89
CA LEU A 36 9.54 -13.70 -3.12
C LEU A 36 10.30 -13.10 -1.94
N LEU A 37 9.83 -11.99 -1.39
CA LEU A 37 10.44 -11.37 -0.21
C LEU A 37 10.28 -12.27 1.03
N ALA A 38 9.15 -12.95 1.17
CA ALA A 38 8.97 -13.97 2.20
C ALA A 38 9.94 -15.15 2.02
N TRP A 39 10.18 -15.60 0.79
CA TRP A 39 11.19 -16.62 0.50
C TRP A 39 12.60 -16.19 0.89
N VAL A 40 12.99 -14.93 0.57
CA VAL A 40 14.28 -14.37 1.01
C VAL A 40 14.36 -14.37 2.54
N SER A 41 13.28 -13.95 3.22
CA SER A 41 13.21 -13.98 4.68
C SER A 41 13.39 -15.38 5.26
N LEU A 42 12.71 -16.38 4.68
CA LEU A 42 12.86 -17.79 5.12
C LEU A 42 14.31 -18.28 4.97
N LYS A 43 15.00 -17.88 3.90
CA LYS A 43 16.39 -18.26 3.67
C LYS A 43 17.37 -17.57 4.63
N LEU A 44 17.12 -16.33 4.99
CA LEU A 44 18.02 -15.54 5.84
C LEU A 44 17.75 -15.70 7.34
N PHE A 45 16.48 -15.82 7.73
CA PHE A 45 16.05 -15.71 9.13
C PHE A 45 15.22 -16.91 9.61
N GLY A 46 14.96 -17.91 8.73
CA GLY A 46 14.01 -18.97 9.03
C GLY A 46 12.57 -18.45 9.17
N VAL A 47 11.69 -19.23 9.79
CA VAL A 47 10.32 -18.79 10.10
C VAL A 47 10.37 -17.82 11.28
N SER A 48 10.33 -16.55 10.99
CA SER A 48 10.53 -15.47 11.97
C SER A 48 9.67 -14.27 11.65
N LEU A 49 8.81 -13.86 12.59
CA LEU A 49 8.02 -12.63 12.47
C LEU A 49 8.88 -11.38 12.20
N PRO A 50 9.93 -11.09 13.00
CA PRO A 50 10.80 -9.96 12.70
C PRO A 50 11.48 -10.08 11.34
N GLY A 51 11.86 -11.30 10.92
CA GLY A 51 12.48 -11.57 9.63
C GLY A 51 11.55 -11.25 8.46
N LEU A 52 10.25 -11.58 8.55
CA LEU A 52 9.26 -11.22 7.53
C LEU A 52 9.01 -9.70 7.51
N ARG A 53 8.89 -9.09 8.68
CA ARG A 53 8.48 -7.69 8.86
C ARG A 53 9.60 -6.67 8.61
N VAL A 54 10.84 -7.12 8.34
CA VAL A 54 11.94 -6.19 7.99
C VAL A 54 11.66 -5.47 6.65
N TRP A 55 11.10 -6.17 5.66
CA TRP A 55 10.87 -5.62 4.33
C TRP A 55 9.80 -4.52 4.29
N PRO A 56 8.58 -4.73 4.85
CA PRO A 56 7.59 -3.67 4.94
C PRO A 56 8.07 -2.49 5.80
N ALA A 57 8.86 -2.73 6.85
CA ALA A 57 9.44 -1.65 7.65
C ALA A 57 10.46 -0.82 6.83
N LEU A 58 11.28 -1.46 5.99
CA LEU A 58 12.20 -0.76 5.07
C LEU A 58 11.43 -0.01 3.98
N ALA A 59 10.38 -0.61 3.41
CA ALA A 59 9.52 0.05 2.44
C ALA A 59 8.84 1.30 3.04
N ALA A 60 8.33 1.20 4.26
CA ALA A 60 7.72 2.33 4.96
C ALA A 60 8.74 3.44 5.25
N TRP A 61 9.96 3.10 5.69
CA TRP A 61 11.04 4.06 5.85
C TRP A 61 11.36 4.78 4.52
N ALA A 62 11.51 4.02 3.43
CA ALA A 62 11.77 4.58 2.11
C ALA A 62 10.61 5.47 1.62
N THR A 63 9.36 5.13 1.94
CA THR A 63 8.17 5.94 1.64
C THR A 63 8.21 7.29 2.35
N VAL A 64 8.62 7.32 3.63
CA VAL A 64 8.82 8.58 4.39
C VAL A 64 9.87 9.46 3.72
N VAL A 65 11.01 8.87 3.32
CA VAL A 65 12.07 9.58 2.60
C VAL A 65 11.55 10.09 1.26
N ALA A 66 10.80 9.26 0.50
CA ALA A 66 10.20 9.64 -0.77
C ALA A 66 9.24 10.83 -0.60
N GLY A 67 8.42 10.87 0.46
CA GLY A 67 7.54 12.00 0.77
C GLY A 67 8.32 13.33 0.89
N GLY A 68 9.44 13.33 1.61
CA GLY A 68 10.33 14.50 1.71
C GLY A 68 10.95 14.88 0.36
N LEU A 69 11.41 13.90 -0.42
CA LEU A 69 12.01 14.12 -1.74
C LEU A 69 10.97 14.64 -2.76
N ILE A 70 9.73 14.15 -2.72
CA ILE A 70 8.63 14.66 -3.56
C ILE A 70 8.38 16.14 -3.25
N ALA A 71 8.34 16.53 -1.97
CA ALA A 71 8.20 17.94 -1.58
C ALA A 71 9.34 18.79 -2.14
N ARG A 72 10.56 18.29 -2.16
CA ARG A 72 11.71 18.94 -2.82
C ARG A 72 11.49 19.14 -4.32
N GLU A 73 11.00 18.10 -5.02
CA GLU A 73 10.73 18.20 -6.47
C GLU A 73 9.61 19.21 -6.76
N PHE A 74 8.65 19.39 -5.85
CA PHE A 74 7.64 20.44 -5.92
C PHE A 74 8.14 21.84 -5.51
N GLY A 75 9.43 22.00 -5.25
CA GLY A 75 10.06 23.27 -4.92
C GLY A 75 10.08 23.61 -3.42
N GLY A 76 9.74 22.66 -2.56
CA GLY A 76 9.76 22.84 -1.10
C GLY A 76 11.17 22.93 -0.52
N GLY A 77 11.39 23.90 0.37
CA GLY A 77 12.60 24.02 1.20
C GLY A 77 12.70 22.92 2.26
N LYS A 78 13.79 22.90 3.03
CA LYS A 78 14.06 21.89 4.08
C LYS A 78 12.87 21.69 5.04
N ARG A 79 12.19 22.77 5.40
CA ARG A 79 11.04 22.72 6.31
C ARG A 79 9.84 22.01 5.68
N ALA A 80 9.50 22.32 4.42
CA ALA A 80 8.42 21.65 3.71
C ALA A 80 8.73 20.15 3.52
N GLN A 81 10.01 19.81 3.23
CA GLN A 81 10.47 18.42 3.13
C GLN A 81 10.29 17.67 4.46
N LEU A 82 10.66 18.30 5.58
CA LEU A 82 10.48 17.71 6.91
C LEU A 82 9.00 17.54 7.27
N LEU A 83 8.16 18.55 6.98
CA LEU A 83 6.71 18.46 7.18
C LEU A 83 6.07 17.35 6.36
N ALA A 84 6.50 17.17 5.11
CA ALA A 84 6.06 16.07 4.25
C ALA A 84 6.47 14.71 4.81
N ALA A 85 7.72 14.57 5.25
CA ALA A 85 8.24 13.35 5.86
C ALA A 85 7.49 13.00 7.17
N ILE A 86 7.28 13.97 8.05
CA ILE A 86 6.50 13.80 9.29
C ILE A 86 5.05 13.43 8.95
N GLY A 87 4.40 14.14 8.01
CA GLY A 87 3.05 13.84 7.58
C GLY A 87 2.92 12.41 7.06
N THR A 88 3.88 11.96 6.25
CA THR A 88 3.93 10.57 5.74
C THR A 88 4.16 9.57 6.88
N ALA A 89 5.13 9.82 7.77
CA ALA A 89 5.47 8.93 8.88
C ALA A 89 4.32 8.74 9.89
N THR A 90 3.41 9.71 9.97
CA THR A 90 2.27 9.69 10.89
C THR A 90 0.99 9.12 10.26
N MET A 91 1.00 8.70 8.99
CA MET A 91 -0.16 8.09 8.33
C MET A 91 -0.53 6.77 9.02
N PRO A 92 -1.78 6.60 9.50
CA PRO A 92 -2.22 5.35 10.12
C PRO A 92 -2.02 4.14 9.21
N VAL A 93 -2.33 4.29 7.91
CA VAL A 93 -2.16 3.21 6.94
C VAL A 93 -0.68 2.82 6.77
N LEU A 94 0.26 3.77 6.77
CA LEU A 94 1.69 3.46 6.68
C LEU A 94 2.19 2.76 7.95
N LEU A 95 1.73 3.20 9.12
CA LEU A 95 2.08 2.59 10.40
C LEU A 95 1.61 1.14 10.47
N GLY A 96 0.37 0.87 10.05
CA GLY A 96 -0.17 -0.50 9.99
C GLY A 96 0.57 -1.36 8.96
N ALA A 97 0.73 -0.86 7.74
CA ALA A 97 1.43 -1.57 6.67
C ALA A 97 2.91 -1.86 6.97
N ALA A 98 3.57 -0.99 7.74
CA ALA A 98 4.96 -1.20 8.17
C ALA A 98 5.13 -2.36 9.17
N HIS A 99 4.02 -2.81 9.78
CA HIS A 99 4.04 -3.82 10.85
C HIS A 99 3.72 -5.23 10.37
N VAL A 100 3.08 -5.37 9.21
CA VAL A 100 2.63 -6.64 8.64
C VAL A 100 3.25 -6.83 7.25
N ALA A 101 3.69 -8.04 6.92
CA ALA A 101 4.17 -8.34 5.57
C ALA A 101 2.95 -8.60 4.66
N ASN A 102 2.52 -7.54 3.97
CA ASN A 102 1.49 -7.54 2.93
C ASN A 102 1.92 -6.63 1.78
N THR A 103 1.14 -6.56 0.70
CA THR A 103 1.45 -5.74 -0.48
C THR A 103 1.40 -4.24 -0.20
N THR A 104 0.58 -3.78 0.74
CA THR A 104 0.29 -2.34 0.96
C THR A 104 1.54 -1.50 1.24
N ALA A 105 2.52 -2.01 1.99
CA ALA A 105 3.74 -1.24 2.30
C ALA A 105 4.59 -0.98 1.04
N TYR A 106 4.66 -1.95 0.14
CA TYR A 106 5.41 -1.87 -1.11
C TYR A 106 4.64 -1.03 -2.14
N GLU A 107 3.32 -1.16 -2.20
CA GLU A 107 2.44 -0.32 -3.01
C GLU A 107 2.61 1.17 -2.67
N LEU A 108 2.57 1.54 -1.37
CA LEU A 108 2.80 2.90 -0.89
C LEU A 108 4.15 3.44 -1.38
N LEU A 109 5.21 2.62 -1.31
CA LEU A 109 6.54 2.99 -1.81
C LEU A 109 6.57 3.13 -3.33
N ALA A 110 5.99 2.18 -4.07
CA ALA A 110 6.01 2.16 -5.52
C ALA A 110 5.29 3.38 -6.12
N TRP A 111 4.10 3.72 -5.62
CA TRP A 111 3.38 4.92 -6.06
C TRP A 111 4.12 6.21 -5.69
N ALA A 112 4.67 6.29 -4.47
CA ALA A 112 5.47 7.45 -4.06
C ALA A 112 6.73 7.60 -4.93
N ALA A 113 7.42 6.52 -5.24
CA ALA A 113 8.61 6.53 -6.09
C ALA A 113 8.28 6.93 -7.54
N LEU A 114 7.16 6.42 -8.12
CA LEU A 114 6.72 6.85 -9.44
C LEU A 114 6.29 8.32 -9.45
N ALA A 115 5.56 8.78 -8.42
CA ALA A 115 5.20 10.18 -8.27
C ALA A 115 6.44 11.09 -8.16
N LEU A 116 7.49 10.64 -7.44
CA LEU A 116 8.78 11.32 -7.34
C LEU A 116 9.45 11.48 -8.72
N VAL A 117 9.48 10.40 -9.51
CA VAL A 117 10.03 10.42 -10.87
C VAL A 117 9.24 11.39 -11.76
N VAL A 118 7.91 11.31 -11.74
CA VAL A 118 7.02 12.20 -12.52
C VAL A 118 7.19 13.67 -12.10
N ALA A 119 7.27 13.94 -10.79
CA ALA A 119 7.51 15.29 -10.26
C ALA A 119 8.87 15.83 -10.73
N ARG A 120 9.92 14.99 -10.72
CA ARG A 120 11.25 15.34 -11.17
C ARG A 120 11.31 15.63 -12.65
N ILE A 121 10.69 14.79 -13.50
CA ILE A 121 10.56 15.07 -14.94
C ILE A 121 9.84 16.39 -15.16
N GLY A 122 8.72 16.62 -14.45
CA GLY A 122 7.97 17.86 -14.51
C GLY A 122 8.78 19.09 -14.10
N ARG A 123 9.75 18.94 -13.17
CA ARG A 123 10.64 20.03 -12.71
C ARG A 123 11.80 20.26 -13.66
N THR A 124 12.48 19.19 -14.11
CA THR A 124 13.76 19.27 -14.82
C THR A 124 13.63 19.23 -16.34
N GLY A 125 12.55 18.63 -16.86
CA GLY A 125 12.40 18.33 -18.29
C GLY A 125 13.31 17.18 -18.79
N ASP A 126 14.06 16.51 -17.92
CA ASP A 126 14.91 15.36 -18.28
C ASP A 126 14.08 14.08 -18.40
N PHE A 127 13.76 13.73 -19.64
CA PHE A 127 12.92 12.53 -19.92
C PHE A 127 13.64 11.21 -19.70
N ARG A 128 14.96 11.18 -19.47
CA ARG A 128 15.69 9.93 -19.16
C ARG A 128 15.16 9.28 -17.88
N TRP A 129 14.60 10.07 -16.98
CA TRP A 129 13.97 9.57 -15.75
C TRP A 129 12.81 8.63 -16.00
N TRP A 130 12.24 8.58 -17.23
CA TRP A 130 11.25 7.56 -17.56
C TRP A 130 11.77 6.13 -17.50
N LEU A 131 13.08 5.91 -17.67
CA LEU A 131 13.67 4.59 -17.46
C LEU A 131 13.55 4.14 -15.99
N ALA A 132 13.87 5.05 -15.06
CA ALA A 132 13.64 4.80 -13.64
C ALA A 132 12.14 4.67 -13.32
N GLY A 133 11.29 5.46 -13.97
CA GLY A 133 9.82 5.35 -13.88
C GLY A 133 9.33 3.97 -14.31
N GLY A 134 9.86 3.44 -15.41
CA GLY A 134 9.53 2.11 -15.90
C GLY A 134 9.96 0.99 -14.96
N LEU A 135 11.18 1.09 -14.39
CA LEU A 135 11.66 0.13 -13.39
C LEU A 135 10.79 0.15 -12.12
N VAL A 136 10.46 1.35 -11.62
CA VAL A 136 9.58 1.51 -10.44
C VAL A 136 8.19 0.98 -10.73
N ALA A 137 7.61 1.31 -11.90
CA ALA A 137 6.30 0.79 -12.30
C ALA A 137 6.35 -0.74 -12.42
N GLY A 138 7.40 -1.30 -13.02
CA GLY A 138 7.59 -2.74 -13.14
C GLY A 138 7.69 -3.47 -11.80
N LEU A 139 8.47 -2.94 -10.86
CA LEU A 139 8.54 -3.50 -9.50
C LEU A 139 7.19 -3.35 -8.77
N GLY A 140 6.48 -2.23 -9.01
CA GLY A 140 5.16 -2.01 -8.43
C GLY A 140 4.10 -2.97 -8.94
N VAL A 141 4.06 -3.28 -10.24
CA VAL A 141 3.12 -4.29 -10.78
C VAL A 141 3.49 -5.71 -10.36
N ALA A 142 4.78 -5.99 -10.11
CA ALA A 142 5.20 -7.26 -9.53
C ALA A 142 4.78 -7.43 -8.06
N ASP A 143 4.33 -6.37 -7.40
CA ASP A 143 3.77 -6.36 -6.05
C ASP A 143 2.23 -6.37 -6.08
N ASP A 144 1.63 -5.41 -6.79
CA ASP A 144 0.18 -5.23 -6.83
C ASP A 144 -0.26 -4.59 -8.15
N HIS A 145 -1.36 -5.09 -8.73
CA HIS A 145 -1.91 -4.60 -9.99
C HIS A 145 -2.44 -3.15 -9.91
N SER A 146 -2.66 -2.59 -8.71
CA SER A 146 -3.06 -1.19 -8.50
C SER A 146 -2.06 -0.20 -9.11
N MET A 147 -0.78 -0.59 -9.20
CA MET A 147 0.26 0.18 -9.87
C MET A 147 -0.05 0.43 -11.34
N SER A 148 -0.64 -0.55 -12.04
CA SER A 148 -1.08 -0.40 -13.43
C SER A 148 -2.19 0.66 -13.55
N PHE A 149 -3.16 0.68 -12.63
CA PHE A 149 -4.18 1.72 -12.59
C PHE A 149 -3.58 3.10 -12.37
N PHE A 150 -2.62 3.22 -11.45
CA PHE A 150 -1.94 4.50 -11.19
C PHE A 150 -1.13 4.97 -12.40
N ALA A 151 -0.36 4.10 -13.04
CA ALA A 151 0.41 4.43 -14.25
C ALA A 151 -0.50 4.89 -15.41
N ILE A 152 -1.61 4.18 -15.65
CA ILE A 152 -2.60 4.54 -16.67
C ILE A 152 -3.24 5.88 -16.32
N ALA A 153 -3.64 6.10 -15.08
CA ALA A 153 -4.23 7.36 -14.63
C ALA A 153 -3.27 8.55 -14.78
N LEU A 154 -1.96 8.34 -14.54
CA LEU A 154 -0.92 9.35 -14.80
C LEU A 154 -0.80 9.68 -16.29
N VAL A 155 -0.85 8.69 -17.17
CA VAL A 155 -0.83 8.90 -18.64
C VAL A 155 -2.04 9.69 -19.08
N ILE A 156 -3.23 9.28 -18.66
CA ILE A 156 -4.48 10.01 -18.95
C ILE A 156 -4.39 11.46 -18.41
N GLY A 157 -3.95 11.61 -17.15
CA GLY A 157 -3.75 12.92 -16.54
C GLY A 157 -2.75 13.81 -17.28
N ALA A 158 -1.66 13.23 -17.81
CA ALA A 158 -0.69 13.95 -18.63
C ALA A 158 -1.29 14.42 -19.96
N LEU A 159 -2.10 13.58 -20.60
CA LEU A 159 -2.84 13.95 -21.83
C LEU A 159 -3.81 15.10 -21.56
N LEU A 160 -4.63 15.00 -20.52
CA LEU A 160 -5.61 16.02 -20.11
C LEU A 160 -4.96 17.35 -19.69
N SER A 161 -3.71 17.28 -19.23
CA SER A 161 -2.94 18.46 -18.79
C SER A 161 -2.11 19.12 -19.90
N GLY A 162 -2.17 18.62 -21.14
CA GLY A 162 -1.36 19.12 -22.26
C GLY A 162 0.08 18.61 -22.26
N GLY A 163 0.38 17.55 -21.49
CA GLY A 163 1.71 16.95 -21.36
C GLY A 163 2.07 15.92 -22.45
N ARG A 164 1.38 15.91 -23.60
CA ARG A 164 1.57 14.90 -24.66
C ARG A 164 3.04 14.70 -25.05
N ARG A 165 3.82 15.76 -25.20
CA ARG A 165 5.25 15.68 -25.57
C ARG A 165 6.11 15.03 -24.48
N MET A 166 5.65 15.04 -23.22
CA MET A 166 6.38 14.49 -22.09
C MET A 166 6.24 12.97 -21.98
N ILE A 167 5.18 12.40 -22.60
CA ILE A 167 4.92 10.95 -22.65
C ILE A 167 5.15 10.37 -24.05
N TRP A 168 5.09 11.13 -25.15
CA TRP A 168 5.40 10.67 -26.49
C TRP A 168 6.88 10.93 -26.83
N ASN A 169 7.79 10.18 -26.18
CA ASN A 169 9.22 10.22 -26.47
C ASN A 169 9.86 8.84 -26.25
N ARG A 170 11.05 8.64 -26.84
CA ARG A 170 11.76 7.35 -26.77
C ARG A 170 12.00 6.84 -25.36
N TRP A 171 12.22 7.72 -24.39
CA TRP A 171 12.52 7.36 -23.01
C TRP A 171 11.28 6.86 -22.28
N PHE A 172 10.12 7.46 -22.53
CA PHE A 172 8.84 6.96 -22.03
C PHE A 172 8.52 5.58 -22.61
N LEU A 173 8.69 5.40 -23.93
CA LEU A 173 8.45 4.10 -24.57
C LEU A 173 9.38 3.02 -24.04
N ALA A 174 10.67 3.35 -23.84
CA ALA A 174 11.62 2.42 -23.21
C ALA A 174 11.26 2.11 -21.75
N GLY A 175 10.85 3.10 -20.96
CA GLY A 175 10.35 2.89 -19.60
C GLY A 175 9.09 2.02 -19.56
N ALA A 176 8.12 2.29 -20.45
CA ALA A 176 6.92 1.48 -20.57
C ALA A 176 7.24 0.02 -20.95
N ALA A 177 8.18 -0.18 -21.88
CA ALA A 177 8.64 -1.53 -22.23
C ALA A 177 9.28 -2.27 -21.04
N ILE A 178 10.06 -1.56 -20.20
CA ILE A 178 10.59 -2.12 -18.95
C ILE A 178 9.44 -2.53 -18.02
N ALA A 179 8.46 -1.66 -17.79
CA ALA A 179 7.32 -1.97 -16.90
C ALA A 179 6.53 -3.19 -17.41
N VAL A 180 6.24 -3.25 -18.72
CA VAL A 180 5.56 -4.38 -19.33
C VAL A 180 6.37 -5.67 -19.21
N ALA A 181 7.71 -5.61 -19.30
CA ALA A 181 8.55 -6.79 -19.15
C ALA A 181 8.42 -7.44 -17.76
N PHE A 182 8.18 -6.63 -16.71
CA PHE A 182 7.91 -7.16 -15.36
C PHE A 182 6.52 -7.80 -15.23
N GLU A 183 5.54 -7.36 -16.04
CA GLU A 183 4.18 -7.89 -16.04
C GLU A 183 4.07 -9.21 -16.81
N VAL A 184 4.98 -9.48 -17.76
CA VAL A 184 4.93 -10.69 -18.62
C VAL A 184 4.84 -11.99 -17.81
N PRO A 185 5.62 -12.22 -16.74
CA PRO A 185 5.53 -13.46 -15.96
C PRO A 185 4.13 -13.65 -15.32
N ASP A 186 3.52 -12.57 -14.82
CA ASP A 186 2.17 -12.63 -14.26
C ASP A 186 1.14 -12.95 -15.35
N LEU A 187 1.13 -12.22 -16.45
CA LEU A 187 0.21 -12.45 -17.56
C LEU A 187 0.34 -13.88 -18.13
N TRP A 188 1.56 -14.39 -18.22
CA TRP A 188 1.81 -15.76 -18.63
C TRP A 188 1.19 -16.77 -17.67
N TRP A 189 1.39 -16.58 -16.37
CA TRP A 189 0.82 -17.44 -15.34
C TRP A 189 -0.72 -17.39 -15.37
N GLN A 190 -1.31 -16.21 -15.44
CA GLN A 190 -2.75 -16.00 -15.50
C GLN A 190 -3.38 -16.70 -16.72
N ALA A 191 -2.72 -16.59 -17.89
CA ALA A 191 -3.18 -17.24 -19.10
C ALA A 191 -3.21 -18.78 -18.97
N GLN A 192 -2.24 -19.37 -18.25
CA GLN A 192 -2.21 -20.81 -17.97
C GLN A 192 -3.23 -21.25 -16.91
N HIS A 193 -3.68 -20.32 -16.04
CA HIS A 193 -4.61 -20.59 -14.94
C HIS A 193 -6.00 -19.99 -15.17
N GLN A 194 -6.42 -19.87 -16.45
CA GLN A 194 -7.78 -19.45 -16.84
C GLN A 194 -8.16 -18.05 -16.29
N TRP A 195 -7.18 -17.17 -16.15
CA TRP A 195 -7.38 -15.82 -15.63
C TRP A 195 -8.01 -15.81 -14.23
N ALA A 196 -7.45 -16.59 -13.32
CA ALA A 196 -7.95 -16.80 -11.97
C ALA A 196 -8.18 -15.50 -11.20
N THR A 197 -7.31 -14.49 -11.35
CA THR A 197 -7.48 -13.15 -10.73
C THR A 197 -8.78 -12.47 -11.19
N ILE A 198 -9.17 -12.61 -12.47
CA ILE A 198 -10.42 -12.02 -12.97
C ILE A 198 -11.63 -12.75 -12.36
N ALA A 199 -11.57 -14.06 -12.24
CA ALA A 199 -12.64 -14.84 -11.62
C ALA A 199 -12.81 -14.45 -10.14
N MET A 200 -11.72 -14.33 -9.40
CA MET A 200 -11.71 -13.88 -8.00
C MET A 200 -12.27 -12.46 -7.85
N THR A 201 -11.80 -11.52 -8.68
CA THR A 201 -12.29 -10.13 -8.65
C THR A 201 -13.80 -10.05 -8.87
N ARG A 202 -14.34 -10.86 -9.79
CA ARG A 202 -15.80 -10.96 -10.03
C ARG A 202 -16.54 -11.48 -8.80
N ALA A 203 -16.02 -12.52 -8.14
CA ALA A 203 -16.61 -13.07 -6.92
C ALA A 203 -16.63 -12.02 -5.79
N LEU A 204 -15.50 -11.34 -5.53
CA LEU A 204 -15.40 -10.27 -4.53
C LEU A 204 -16.36 -9.10 -4.80
N ASN A 205 -16.54 -8.74 -6.09
CA ASN A 205 -17.49 -7.68 -6.46
C ASN A 205 -18.95 -8.10 -6.22
N GLN A 206 -19.29 -9.39 -6.33
CA GLN A 206 -20.62 -9.90 -6.03
C GLN A 206 -20.91 -9.87 -4.53
N GLU A 207 -19.91 -10.19 -3.70
CA GLU A 207 -20.06 -10.24 -2.24
C GLU A 207 -20.12 -8.84 -1.60
N ASN A 208 -19.29 -7.91 -2.08
CA ASN A 208 -19.07 -6.61 -1.45
C ASN A 208 -19.71 -5.44 -2.20
N GLY A 209 -20.48 -5.71 -3.26
CA GLY A 209 -20.95 -4.70 -4.19
C GLY A 209 -22.10 -3.85 -3.70
N GLY A 210 -22.11 -2.60 -4.13
CA GLY A 210 -23.24 -1.67 -4.05
C GLY A 210 -22.86 -0.22 -3.81
N LEU A 211 -23.64 0.68 -4.38
CA LEU A 211 -23.49 2.14 -4.20
C LEU A 211 -23.68 2.56 -2.72
N ALA A 212 -24.28 1.72 -1.89
CA ALA A 212 -24.47 1.95 -0.46
C ALA A 212 -23.13 2.18 0.30
N ASN A 213 -22.02 1.64 -0.21
CA ASN A 213 -20.73 1.72 0.44
C ASN A 213 -19.92 2.98 0.09
N ILE A 214 -20.35 3.79 -0.89
CA ILE A 214 -19.63 5.00 -1.33
C ILE A 214 -19.43 5.97 -0.16
N GLY A 215 -20.45 6.20 0.65
CA GLY A 215 -20.35 7.10 1.81
C GLY A 215 -19.28 6.67 2.80
N THR A 216 -19.28 5.39 3.16
CA THR A 216 -18.29 4.78 4.07
C THR A 216 -16.90 4.84 3.46
N TRP A 217 -16.77 4.56 2.16
CA TRP A 217 -15.50 4.61 1.44
C TRP A 217 -14.92 6.04 1.43
N VAL A 218 -15.75 7.05 1.10
CA VAL A 218 -15.33 8.47 1.10
C VAL A 218 -14.90 8.93 2.49
N VAL A 219 -15.69 8.63 3.53
CA VAL A 219 -15.33 8.97 4.91
C VAL A 219 -14.06 8.24 5.35
N GLY A 220 -13.90 6.99 4.96
CA GLY A 220 -12.72 6.18 5.25
C GLY A 220 -11.42 6.77 4.70
N GLN A 221 -11.45 7.58 3.62
CA GLN A 221 -10.26 8.28 3.12
C GLN A 221 -9.65 9.23 4.16
N LEU A 222 -10.47 9.80 5.05
CA LEU A 222 -9.96 10.63 6.16
C LEU A 222 -9.17 9.81 7.19
N GLY A 223 -9.47 8.51 7.32
CA GLY A 223 -8.74 7.59 8.19
C GLY A 223 -7.37 7.14 7.65
N MET A 224 -7.11 7.30 6.35
CA MET A 224 -5.84 6.91 5.72
C MET A 224 -4.69 7.83 6.11
N VAL A 225 -5.00 9.08 6.44
CA VAL A 225 -4.06 10.07 6.96
C VAL A 225 -4.39 10.42 8.41
N THR A 226 -3.43 10.97 9.13
CA THR A 226 -3.70 11.56 10.44
C THR A 226 -4.76 12.67 10.30
N LEU A 227 -5.86 12.56 11.02
CA LEU A 227 -7.03 13.45 10.86
C LEU A 227 -6.67 14.95 10.91
N ALA A 228 -5.72 15.32 11.76
CA ALA A 228 -5.20 16.68 11.83
C ALA A 228 -4.54 17.15 10.51
N LEU A 229 -4.13 16.24 9.64
CA LEU A 229 -3.48 16.54 8.36
C LEU A 229 -4.41 16.34 7.15
N ALA A 230 -5.68 15.99 7.37
CA ALA A 230 -6.62 15.75 6.29
C ALA A 230 -6.79 16.98 5.36
N TRP A 231 -6.83 18.20 5.90
CA TRP A 231 -6.89 19.42 5.09
C TRP A 231 -5.59 19.71 4.33
N VAL A 232 -4.44 19.17 4.76
CA VAL A 232 -3.13 19.38 4.12
C VAL A 232 -3.08 18.70 2.75
N TRP A 233 -3.60 17.45 2.64
CA TRP A 233 -3.64 16.79 1.33
C TRP A 233 -4.61 17.49 0.37
N VAL A 234 -5.70 18.08 0.85
CA VAL A 234 -6.60 18.91 0.03
C VAL A 234 -5.86 20.16 -0.49
N ALA A 235 -5.06 20.82 0.38
CA ALA A 235 -4.21 21.93 -0.05
C ALA A 235 -3.18 21.47 -1.10
N GLY A 236 -2.63 20.26 -0.96
CA GLY A 236 -1.72 19.63 -1.92
C GLY A 236 -2.38 19.36 -3.27
N LEU A 237 -3.57 18.79 -3.27
CA LEU A 237 -4.35 18.58 -4.50
C LEU A 237 -4.60 19.90 -5.24
N ARG A 238 -5.02 20.95 -4.51
CA ARG A 238 -5.20 22.30 -5.07
C ARG A 238 -3.91 22.88 -5.64
N PHE A 239 -2.78 22.69 -4.92
CA PHE A 239 -1.45 23.13 -5.37
C PHE A 239 -1.08 22.46 -6.71
N LEU A 240 -1.19 21.14 -6.80
CA LEU A 240 -0.90 20.38 -8.02
C LEU A 240 -1.82 20.78 -9.18
N TRP A 241 -3.12 20.95 -8.91
CA TRP A 241 -4.12 21.34 -9.90
C TRP A 241 -3.85 22.72 -10.50
N ARG A 242 -3.41 23.66 -9.68
CA ARG A 242 -3.09 25.03 -10.08
C ARG A 242 -1.67 25.22 -10.61
N SER A 243 -0.86 24.16 -10.58
CA SER A 243 0.50 24.25 -11.09
C SER A 243 0.50 24.49 -12.60
N GLY A 244 1.44 25.33 -13.08
CA GLY A 244 1.66 25.54 -14.52
C GLY A 244 2.37 24.34 -15.20
N ARG A 245 2.66 23.25 -14.46
CA ARG A 245 3.44 22.11 -14.95
C ARG A 245 2.53 20.94 -15.31
N PRO A 246 2.48 20.51 -16.59
CA PRO A 246 1.54 19.46 -17.03
C PRO A 246 1.65 18.16 -16.23
N LEU A 247 2.89 17.68 -15.94
CA LEU A 247 3.07 16.43 -15.19
C LEU A 247 2.67 16.54 -13.71
N TRP A 248 2.80 17.72 -13.10
CA TRP A 248 2.30 17.90 -11.72
C TRP A 248 0.77 17.90 -11.70
N ARG A 249 0.13 18.51 -12.69
CA ARG A 249 -1.34 18.41 -12.86
C ARG A 249 -1.78 16.98 -13.19
N ALA A 250 -0.94 16.22 -13.92
CA ALA A 250 -1.21 14.81 -14.18
C ALA A 250 -1.34 13.98 -12.89
N ILE A 251 -0.51 14.27 -11.87
CA ILE A 251 -0.60 13.65 -10.55
C ILE A 251 -1.95 13.96 -9.87
N ALA A 252 -2.43 15.22 -9.99
CA ALA A 252 -3.75 15.60 -9.46
C ALA A 252 -4.90 14.90 -10.21
N TRP A 253 -4.80 14.81 -11.56
CA TRP A 253 -5.77 14.06 -12.37
C TRP A 253 -5.77 12.57 -12.02
N ALA A 254 -4.59 11.96 -11.83
CA ALA A 254 -4.48 10.56 -11.44
C ALA A 254 -5.22 10.29 -10.12
N TYR A 255 -5.05 11.15 -9.11
CA TYR A 255 -5.84 11.06 -7.88
C TYR A 255 -7.34 11.13 -8.14
N GLY A 256 -7.81 12.13 -8.89
CA GLY A 256 -9.24 12.30 -9.16
C GLY A 256 -9.85 11.13 -9.95
N LEU A 257 -9.14 10.63 -10.97
CA LEU A 257 -9.57 9.46 -11.74
C LEU A 257 -9.66 8.19 -10.89
N LEU A 258 -8.64 7.92 -10.08
CA LEU A 258 -8.63 6.75 -9.19
C LEU A 258 -9.61 6.89 -8.05
N PHE A 259 -9.81 8.10 -7.52
CA PHE A 259 -10.84 8.37 -6.53
C PHE A 259 -12.22 7.98 -7.06
N VAL A 260 -12.57 8.43 -8.27
CA VAL A 260 -13.85 8.07 -8.91
C VAL A 260 -13.90 6.58 -9.23
N LEU A 261 -12.83 6.02 -9.81
CA LEU A 261 -12.78 4.61 -10.15
C LEU A 261 -13.05 3.73 -8.92
N PHE A 262 -12.31 3.94 -7.84
CA PHE A 262 -12.45 3.10 -6.64
C PHE A 262 -13.73 3.40 -5.85
N ALA A 263 -14.26 4.62 -5.91
CA ALA A 263 -15.55 4.93 -5.30
C ALA A 263 -16.72 4.20 -5.97
N VAL A 264 -16.66 4.00 -7.29
CA VAL A 264 -17.73 3.32 -8.05
C VAL A 264 -17.48 1.83 -8.25
N THR A 265 -16.23 1.37 -8.09
CA THR A 265 -15.89 -0.05 -8.15
C THR A 265 -16.38 -0.72 -6.87
N THR A 266 -17.32 -1.63 -7.04
CA THR A 266 -17.90 -2.36 -5.94
C THR A 266 -16.84 -3.23 -5.25
N GLY A 267 -16.81 -3.21 -3.91
CA GLY A 267 -15.82 -3.96 -3.13
C GLY A 267 -14.46 -3.31 -2.98
N ALA A 268 -14.26 -2.08 -3.49
CA ALA A 268 -13.01 -1.36 -3.26
C ALA A 268 -12.79 -1.08 -1.78
N LYS A 269 -11.68 -1.58 -1.26
CA LYS A 269 -11.28 -1.32 0.11
C LYS A 269 -10.74 0.11 0.23
N THR A 270 -10.98 0.75 1.36
CA THR A 270 -10.63 2.16 1.61
C THR A 270 -9.16 2.46 1.35
N TYR A 271 -8.26 1.52 1.63
CA TYR A 271 -6.82 1.71 1.51
C TYR A 271 -6.28 1.63 0.07
N TYR A 272 -7.07 1.21 -0.93
CA TYR A 272 -6.60 1.16 -2.34
C TYR A 272 -6.14 2.51 -2.89
N LEU A 273 -6.58 3.62 -2.29
CA LEU A 273 -6.12 4.95 -2.67
C LEU A 273 -5.07 5.53 -1.70
N ALA A 274 -4.68 4.77 -0.66
CA ALA A 274 -3.84 5.27 0.41
C ALA A 274 -2.47 5.79 -0.06
N ALA A 275 -1.89 5.14 -1.06
CA ALA A 275 -0.60 5.52 -1.63
C ALA A 275 -0.59 6.94 -2.22
N ALA A 276 -1.74 7.44 -2.66
CA ALA A 276 -1.89 8.78 -3.19
C ALA A 276 -1.62 9.88 -2.14
N TYR A 277 -1.90 9.59 -0.88
CA TYR A 277 -1.74 10.60 0.17
C TYR A 277 -0.29 10.97 0.45
N VAL A 278 0.68 10.13 0.12
CA VAL A 278 2.12 10.44 0.26
C VAL A 278 2.47 11.68 -0.59
N TYR A 279 2.15 11.65 -1.88
CA TYR A 279 2.46 12.78 -2.76
C TYR A 279 1.52 13.98 -2.56
N LEU A 280 0.29 13.76 -2.11
CA LEU A 280 -0.62 14.85 -1.77
C LEU A 280 -0.20 15.59 -0.49
N LEU A 281 0.26 14.87 0.54
CA LEU A 281 0.83 15.48 1.75
C LEU A 281 2.13 16.21 1.43
N ALA A 282 2.97 15.67 0.53
CA ALA A 282 4.19 16.33 0.09
C ALA A 282 3.88 17.67 -0.62
N ALA A 283 2.93 17.67 -1.55
CA ALA A 283 2.46 18.89 -2.22
C ALA A 283 1.79 19.86 -1.23
N GLY A 284 1.01 19.32 -0.30
CA GLY A 284 0.36 20.10 0.75
C GLY A 284 1.34 20.77 1.68
N ALA A 285 2.40 20.09 2.09
CA ALA A 285 3.47 20.66 2.89
C ALA A 285 4.10 21.89 2.22
N VAL A 286 4.34 21.79 0.89
CA VAL A 286 4.85 22.93 0.10
C VAL A 286 3.82 24.06 0.06
N ALA A 287 2.55 23.74 -0.16
CA ALA A 287 1.47 24.73 -0.27
C ALA A 287 1.27 25.54 1.00
N ILE A 288 1.41 24.90 2.18
CA ILE A 288 1.15 25.55 3.47
C ILE A 288 2.41 26.12 4.13
N ASP A 289 3.60 25.83 3.63
CA ASP A 289 4.85 26.21 4.29
C ASP A 289 4.97 27.74 4.49
N ALA A 290 4.73 28.54 3.46
CA ALA A 290 4.77 30.00 3.57
C ALA A 290 3.75 30.53 4.60
N TRP A 291 2.54 29.95 4.63
CA TRP A 291 1.51 30.31 5.60
C TRP A 291 1.90 29.96 7.04
N LEU A 292 2.58 28.81 7.25
CA LEU A 292 3.08 28.40 8.56
C LEU A 292 4.28 29.26 9.00
N GLN A 293 5.13 29.71 8.06
CA GLN A 293 6.26 30.60 8.37
C GLN A 293 5.77 31.94 8.88
N ALA A 294 4.71 32.50 8.29
CA ALA A 294 4.09 33.74 8.74
C ALA A 294 3.37 33.61 10.10
N ARG A 295 3.16 32.38 10.60
CA ARG A 295 2.36 32.10 11.80
C ARG A 295 2.94 30.93 12.61
N PRO A 296 4.11 31.11 13.28
CA PRO A 296 4.84 30.01 13.95
C PRO A 296 4.01 29.29 15.03
N GLY A 297 3.11 29.98 15.71
CA GLY A 297 2.19 29.35 16.67
C GLY A 297 1.29 28.30 16.06
N ARG A 298 0.84 28.48 14.80
CA ARG A 298 0.01 27.50 14.09
C ARG A 298 0.76 26.22 13.76
N LEU A 299 2.06 26.32 13.49
CA LEU A 299 2.89 25.12 13.32
C LEU A 299 2.88 24.25 14.57
N ARG A 300 3.08 24.88 15.75
CA ARG A 300 3.04 24.15 17.02
C ARG A 300 1.70 23.45 17.23
N HIS A 301 0.59 24.16 17.01
CA HIS A 301 -0.73 23.55 17.14
C HIS A 301 -0.97 22.41 16.14
N LEU A 302 -0.53 22.57 14.88
CA LEU A 302 -0.62 21.50 13.88
C LEU A 302 0.17 20.27 14.30
N LEU A 303 1.41 20.43 14.74
CA LEU A 303 2.26 19.34 15.19
C LEU A 303 1.70 18.65 16.45
N LEU A 304 1.18 19.40 17.40
CA LEU A 304 0.53 18.83 18.59
C LEU A 304 -0.74 18.06 18.23
N ALA A 305 -1.59 18.61 17.36
CA ALA A 305 -2.79 17.92 16.88
C ALA A 305 -2.43 16.65 16.08
N ALA A 306 -1.40 16.72 15.22
CA ALA A 306 -0.90 15.56 14.49
C ALA A 306 -0.35 14.50 15.46
N ALA A 307 0.44 14.88 16.46
CA ALA A 307 0.97 13.95 17.46
C ALA A 307 -0.15 13.26 18.26
N LEU A 308 -1.16 14.01 18.69
CA LEU A 308 -2.30 13.47 19.44
C LEU A 308 -3.11 12.49 18.61
N THR A 309 -3.47 12.87 17.38
CA THR A 309 -4.24 12.00 16.49
C THR A 309 -3.43 10.78 16.03
N THR A 310 -2.10 10.91 15.90
CA THR A 310 -1.21 9.77 15.64
C THR A 310 -1.13 8.84 16.83
N ALA A 311 -1.08 9.36 18.07
CA ALA A 311 -1.08 8.52 19.26
C ALA A 311 -2.35 7.65 19.35
N VAL A 312 -3.51 8.22 19.01
CA VAL A 312 -4.76 7.46 18.89
C VAL A 312 -4.68 6.42 17.79
N ALA A 313 -4.16 6.78 16.61
CA ALA A 313 -3.99 5.84 15.50
C ALA A 313 -3.06 4.67 15.86
N VAL A 314 -1.96 4.94 16.56
CA VAL A 314 -1.02 3.90 17.03
C VAL A 314 -1.72 2.87 17.91
N LEU A 315 -2.65 3.28 18.79
CA LEU A 315 -3.43 2.34 19.61
C LEU A 315 -4.36 1.45 18.78
N ILE A 316 -4.80 1.92 17.61
CA ILE A 316 -5.73 1.19 16.72
C ILE A 316 -4.99 0.29 15.74
N VAL A 317 -3.81 0.72 15.22
CA VAL A 317 -3.15 0.02 14.10
C VAL A 317 -1.91 -0.77 14.50
N LEU A 318 -1.36 -0.58 15.71
CA LEU A 318 -0.16 -1.27 16.18
C LEU A 318 -0.44 -2.10 17.43
N PRO A 319 0.26 -3.22 17.63
CA PRO A 319 0.10 -4.11 18.78
C PRO A 319 0.74 -3.53 20.06
N VAL A 320 0.29 -2.36 20.50
CA VAL A 320 0.80 -1.70 21.73
C VAL A 320 0.07 -2.15 22.99
N LEU A 321 -1.20 -2.56 22.84
CA LEU A 321 -2.03 -3.06 23.94
C LEU A 321 -1.79 -4.57 24.16
N PRO A 322 -2.15 -5.14 25.32
CA PRO A 322 -2.25 -6.60 25.48
C PRO A 322 -3.29 -7.19 24.51
N ALA A 323 -3.04 -8.42 24.00
CA ALA A 323 -3.96 -9.07 23.04
C ALA A 323 -5.39 -9.26 23.59
N ALA A 324 -5.56 -9.36 24.90
CA ALA A 324 -6.87 -9.47 25.54
C ALA A 324 -7.70 -8.18 25.47
N ASP A 325 -7.06 -7.02 25.28
CA ASP A 325 -7.68 -5.70 25.41
C ASP A 325 -7.96 -5.05 24.05
N ILE A 326 -7.69 -5.75 22.92
CA ILE A 326 -7.84 -5.19 21.57
C ILE A 326 -9.22 -5.39 20.95
N GLY A 327 -10.15 -6.07 21.61
CA GLY A 327 -11.47 -6.39 21.05
C GLY A 327 -12.26 -5.18 20.55
N TRP A 328 -12.07 -4.01 21.16
CA TRP A 328 -12.74 -2.77 20.73
C TRP A 328 -12.18 -2.21 19.41
N THR A 329 -10.95 -2.56 19.02
CA THR A 329 -10.33 -2.07 17.79
C THR A 329 -10.80 -2.84 16.55
N TYR A 330 -11.34 -4.05 16.69
CA TYR A 330 -11.70 -4.94 15.58
C TYR A 330 -12.70 -4.34 14.60
N LYS A 331 -13.61 -3.50 15.08
CA LYS A 331 -14.57 -2.81 14.21
C LYS A 331 -13.90 -1.76 13.32
N THR A 332 -12.79 -1.18 13.79
CA THR A 332 -12.08 -0.10 13.09
C THR A 332 -10.90 -0.63 12.28
N ASN A 333 -10.21 -1.65 12.80
CA ASN A 333 -9.08 -2.32 12.17
C ASN A 333 -9.13 -3.83 12.41
N PRO A 334 -9.84 -4.59 11.57
CA PRO A 334 -9.92 -6.05 11.67
C PRO A 334 -8.53 -6.73 11.57
N THR A 335 -7.62 -6.18 10.76
CA THR A 335 -6.27 -6.73 10.52
C THR A 335 -5.51 -6.98 11.80
N LEU A 336 -5.63 -6.11 12.81
CA LEU A 336 -4.95 -6.33 14.09
C LEU A 336 -5.49 -7.59 14.80
N GLY A 337 -6.78 -7.89 14.64
CA GLY A 337 -7.40 -9.11 15.15
C GLY A 337 -6.92 -10.38 14.46
N GLU A 338 -6.62 -10.29 13.18
CA GLU A 338 -6.12 -11.41 12.37
C GLU A 338 -4.70 -11.85 12.74
N THR A 339 -4.03 -11.14 13.65
CA THR A 339 -2.71 -11.51 14.17
C THR A 339 -2.76 -12.35 15.43
N VAL A 340 -3.93 -12.64 16.00
CA VAL A 340 -4.07 -13.36 17.27
C VAL A 340 -4.90 -14.63 17.12
N GLY A 341 -4.62 -15.63 17.98
CA GLY A 341 -5.42 -16.86 18.06
C GLY A 341 -4.91 -18.04 17.25
N TRP A 342 -4.00 -17.87 16.31
CA TRP A 342 -3.52 -18.94 15.42
C TRP A 342 -3.00 -20.17 16.16
N SER A 343 -2.20 -20.00 17.21
CA SER A 343 -1.68 -21.12 18.01
C SER A 343 -2.78 -21.93 18.70
N GLN A 344 -3.89 -21.29 19.11
CA GLN A 344 -5.03 -21.98 19.69
C GLN A 344 -5.82 -22.70 18.61
N PHE A 345 -6.05 -22.07 17.48
CA PHE A 345 -6.71 -22.64 16.32
C PHE A 345 -6.00 -23.93 15.87
N VAL A 346 -4.68 -23.86 15.63
CA VAL A 346 -3.87 -25.02 15.20
C VAL A 346 -3.93 -26.15 16.23
N ARG A 347 -3.80 -25.84 17.55
CA ARG A 347 -3.94 -26.87 18.59
C ARG A 347 -5.29 -27.56 18.58
N THR A 348 -6.37 -26.81 18.34
CA THR A 348 -7.73 -27.38 18.26
C THR A 348 -7.86 -28.31 17.07
N VAL A 349 -7.40 -27.89 15.89
CA VAL A 349 -7.41 -28.72 14.66
C VAL A 349 -6.54 -29.97 14.85
N ASP A 350 -5.34 -29.85 15.40
CA ASP A 350 -4.44 -30.97 15.69
C ASP A 350 -5.06 -31.96 16.67
N GLY A 351 -5.74 -31.47 17.70
CA GLY A 351 -6.49 -32.30 18.64
C GLY A 351 -7.57 -33.15 17.96
N VAL A 352 -8.35 -32.52 17.08
CA VAL A 352 -9.37 -33.22 16.27
C VAL A 352 -8.71 -34.21 15.32
N TRP A 353 -7.64 -33.81 14.61
CA TRP A 353 -6.90 -34.67 13.70
C TRP A 353 -6.35 -35.92 14.40
N LYS A 354 -5.76 -35.76 15.58
CA LYS A 354 -5.20 -36.85 16.37
C LYS A 354 -6.27 -37.77 16.94
N SER A 355 -7.47 -37.31 17.20
CA SER A 355 -8.58 -38.11 17.67
C SER A 355 -9.18 -39.05 16.61
N LEU A 356 -8.91 -38.82 15.33
CA LEU A 356 -9.36 -39.67 14.25
C LEU A 356 -8.67 -41.05 14.28
N PRO A 357 -9.40 -42.15 14.10
CA PRO A 357 -8.82 -43.48 13.91
C PRO A 357 -7.82 -43.48 12.74
N PRO A 358 -6.73 -44.28 12.81
CA PRO A 358 -5.68 -44.28 11.77
C PRO A 358 -6.22 -44.49 10.33
N ARG A 359 -7.21 -45.38 10.18
CA ARG A 359 -7.84 -45.62 8.86
C ARG A 359 -8.58 -44.39 8.32
N GLN A 360 -9.31 -43.65 9.18
CA GLN A 360 -10.02 -42.43 8.78
C GLN A 360 -9.02 -41.29 8.51
N ARG A 361 -7.99 -41.18 9.33
CA ARG A 361 -6.93 -40.15 9.17
C ARG A 361 -6.20 -40.28 7.82
N ALA A 362 -5.97 -41.52 7.35
CA ALA A 362 -5.30 -41.77 6.09
C ALA A 362 -6.08 -41.25 4.85
N SER A 363 -7.41 -41.09 4.96
CA SER A 363 -8.27 -40.57 3.89
C SER A 363 -8.90 -39.21 4.21
N ALA A 364 -8.64 -38.66 5.39
CA ALA A 364 -9.20 -37.38 5.80
C ALA A 364 -8.46 -36.22 5.10
N VAL A 365 -9.22 -35.17 4.79
CA VAL A 365 -8.72 -33.89 4.25
C VAL A 365 -9.21 -32.78 5.18
N ILE A 366 -8.31 -31.85 5.51
CA ILE A 366 -8.69 -30.64 6.24
C ILE A 366 -9.10 -29.60 5.19
N PHE A 367 -10.36 -29.19 5.21
CA PHE A 367 -10.86 -28.08 4.42
C PHE A 367 -10.93 -26.84 5.31
N THR A 368 -10.35 -25.73 4.85
CA THR A 368 -10.34 -24.44 5.55
C THR A 368 -11.22 -23.43 4.82
N GLY A 369 -11.84 -22.52 5.56
CA GLY A 369 -12.67 -21.45 5.01
C GLY A 369 -11.86 -20.25 4.48
N ASP A 370 -10.57 -20.18 4.87
CA ASP A 370 -9.71 -19.03 4.62
C ASP A 370 -8.26 -19.50 4.35
N TYR A 371 -7.52 -18.76 3.51
CA TYR A 371 -6.14 -19.06 3.16
C TYR A 371 -5.17 -18.92 4.35
N GLY A 372 -5.47 -18.02 5.31
CA GLY A 372 -4.70 -17.88 6.54
C GLY A 372 -4.82 -19.11 7.45
N GLU A 373 -6.02 -19.70 7.54
CA GLU A 373 -6.25 -20.97 8.25
C GLU A 373 -5.42 -22.10 7.62
N ALA A 374 -5.44 -22.18 6.27
CA ALA A 374 -4.61 -23.15 5.55
C ALA A 374 -3.13 -22.92 5.81
N GLY A 375 -2.65 -21.68 5.75
CA GLY A 375 -1.27 -21.30 6.03
C GLY A 375 -0.87 -21.62 7.47
N ALA A 376 -1.73 -21.36 8.46
CA ALA A 376 -1.48 -21.66 9.87
C ALA A 376 -1.34 -23.15 10.14
N ILE A 377 -2.13 -24.01 9.47
CA ILE A 377 -2.06 -25.47 9.62
C ILE A 377 -0.79 -26.04 9.00
N ARG A 378 -0.27 -25.40 7.91
CA ARG A 378 0.93 -25.85 7.20
C ARG A 378 2.23 -25.29 7.77
N SER A 379 2.18 -24.20 8.54
CA SER A 379 3.36 -23.53 9.09
C SER A 379 3.85 -24.19 10.39
#